data_4139a42ae9545c233297c7225989d9f4
#
_entry.id   4139a42ae9545c233297c7225989d9f4
#
_cell.length_a   1.000
_cell.length_b   1.000
_cell.length_c   1.000
_cell.angle_alpha   90.00
_cell.angle_beta   90.00
_cell.angle_gamma   90.00
#
_symmetry.space_group_name_H-M   'P 1'
#
loop_
_entity.id
_entity.type
_entity.pdbx_description
1 polymer ?
#
loop_
_entity_poly.entity_id
_entity_poly.type
_entity_poly.pdbx_seq_one_letter_code
_entity_poly.pdbx_strand_id
1 'polypeptide(L)'
;MKRILLTKAFVLILITLNNSCGVRMGQKKVLASEIEQIKNTFAPDKRTALFNIDVLDGPSGFTLIGETNLPRAIDSLEAVLSEKGIVATNEVNVLPADNLEGMTKAVINISAANLRSNPKHSAELATQATLGTVVNVLKKEGDWYLIQTPDKYLAWVDPGGIQLMNNAEITAWKSSEKIIYTNTYGHAFSSIDAVNRISDIVAGSILKLVGSDESHFKIAFPDGRQAYISKDEAQEYETWLSSLDYTANSLIETSKTLMGVPYLWGGTSTKGVDCSGYTKTIYFLNGMVIPRDASQQVHAGKPVDSIADFSKLEKGDLLFFGRKATDSTAEKVVHVGMWIGDKQFIHSSEMVRISSVDEESPNYDAFNVGRYLRTQRLLNEDDPLLQNLTINQPIKD
;
A
#
# COMPACT_ATOMS: atom_id res chain seq x y z
N MET A 1 12.80 67.16 33.91
CA MET A 1 13.47 66.40 32.88
C MET A 1 13.46 64.85 33.07
N LYS A 2 13.30 64.27 34.24
CA LYS A 2 13.31 62.83 34.48
C LYS A 2 12.05 62.07 34.04
N ARG A 3 10.87 62.69 33.95
CA ARG A 3 9.61 62.02 33.52
C ARG A 3 9.47 61.79 32.03
N ILE A 4 10.12 62.58 31.18
CA ILE A 4 10.05 62.44 29.69
C ILE A 4 10.97 61.33 29.20
N LEU A 5 12.07 61.00 29.89
CA LEU A 5 12.97 59.89 29.50
C LEU A 5 12.34 58.52 29.79
N LEU A 6 11.54 58.37 30.87
CA LEU A 6 10.87 57.09 31.15
C LEU A 6 9.76 56.74 30.13
N THR A 7 9.04 57.76 29.67
CA THR A 7 7.96 57.55 28.69
C THR A 7 8.50 57.17 27.30
N LYS A 8 9.64 57.74 26.88
CA LYS A 8 10.28 57.36 25.60
C LYS A 8 10.88 55.95 25.62
N ALA A 9 11.46 55.54 26.78
CA ALA A 9 12.00 54.18 26.92
C ALA A 9 10.87 53.11 26.90
N PHE A 10 9.72 53.40 27.53
CA PHE A 10 8.58 52.49 27.57
C PHE A 10 7.89 52.34 26.19
N VAL A 11 7.80 53.45 25.43
CA VAL A 11 7.26 53.43 24.05
C VAL A 11 8.22 52.67 23.10
N LEU A 12 9.53 52.82 23.27
CA LEU A 12 10.52 52.11 22.46
C LEU A 12 10.51 50.61 22.72
N ILE A 13 10.34 50.17 23.97
CA ILE A 13 10.22 48.74 24.35
C ILE A 13 8.92 48.15 23.83
N LEU A 14 7.80 48.88 23.85
CA LEU A 14 6.51 48.43 23.30
C LEU A 14 6.55 48.30 21.77
N ILE A 15 7.25 49.20 21.06
CA ILE A 15 7.40 49.15 19.60
C ILE A 15 8.30 47.98 19.19
N THR A 16 9.37 47.70 19.92
CA THR A 16 10.24 46.55 19.66
C THR A 16 9.56 45.22 19.95
N LEU A 17 8.75 45.12 20.98
CA LEU A 17 7.95 43.93 21.31
C LEU A 17 6.87 43.63 20.23
N ASN A 18 6.19 44.68 19.74
CA ASN A 18 5.17 44.52 18.69
C ASN A 18 5.80 44.16 17.33
N ASN A 19 6.96 44.72 16.98
CA ASN A 19 7.68 44.35 15.76
C ASN A 19 8.22 42.91 15.82
N SER A 20 8.72 42.48 16.95
CA SER A 20 9.19 41.12 17.19
C SER A 20 8.05 40.09 17.04
N CYS A 21 6.87 40.37 17.59
CA CYS A 21 5.70 39.50 17.49
C CYS A 21 5.17 39.41 16.05
N GLY A 22 5.15 40.52 15.32
CA GLY A 22 4.75 40.54 13.89
C GLY A 22 5.68 39.76 12.98
N VAL A 23 6.99 39.91 13.16
CA VAL A 23 8.01 39.17 12.41
C VAL A 23 7.89 37.67 12.68
N ARG A 24 7.73 37.27 13.93
CA ARG A 24 7.60 35.88 14.36
C ARG A 24 6.33 35.22 13.81
N MET A 25 5.20 35.92 13.83
CA MET A 25 3.95 35.46 13.21
C MET A 25 4.10 35.25 11.69
N GLY A 26 4.85 36.13 11.02
CA GLY A 26 5.21 35.98 9.61
C GLY A 26 6.04 34.75 9.35
N GLN A 27 7.10 34.54 10.14
CA GLN A 27 7.94 33.34 10.03
C GLN A 27 7.16 32.03 10.27
N LYS A 28 6.24 32.00 11.24
CA LYS A 28 5.38 30.83 11.49
C LYS A 28 4.49 30.48 10.29
N LYS A 29 3.95 31.48 9.61
CA LYS A 29 3.15 31.26 8.39
C LYS A 29 4.00 30.70 7.25
N VAL A 30 5.21 31.25 7.05
CA VAL A 30 6.14 30.72 6.06
C VAL A 30 6.52 29.30 6.40
N LEU A 31 6.88 28.99 7.65
CA LEU A 31 7.23 27.66 8.10
C LEU A 31 6.10 26.64 7.83
N ALA A 32 4.86 26.97 8.18
CA ALA A 32 3.70 26.12 7.90
C ALA A 32 3.49 25.90 6.39
N SER A 33 3.70 26.92 5.56
CA SER A 33 3.62 26.81 4.11
C SER A 33 4.69 25.89 3.54
N GLU A 34 5.94 25.99 4.03
CA GLU A 34 7.02 25.14 3.56
C GLU A 34 6.81 23.66 3.96
N ILE A 35 6.35 23.41 5.20
CA ILE A 35 5.98 22.07 5.65
C ILE A 35 4.93 21.46 4.71
N GLU A 36 3.88 22.22 4.38
CA GLU A 36 2.83 21.72 3.47
C GLU A 36 3.35 21.51 2.04
N GLN A 37 4.24 22.37 1.54
CA GLN A 37 4.86 22.21 0.24
C GLN A 37 5.75 20.97 0.17
N ILE A 38 6.59 20.73 1.17
CA ILE A 38 7.43 19.53 1.29
C ILE A 38 6.55 18.28 1.38
N LYS A 39 5.49 18.32 2.21
CA LYS A 39 4.52 17.23 2.31
C LYS A 39 3.90 16.90 0.95
N ASN A 40 3.42 17.90 0.21
CA ASN A 40 2.81 17.70 -1.10
C ASN A 40 3.81 17.14 -2.15
N THR A 41 5.09 17.44 -1.98
CA THR A 41 6.14 16.95 -2.87
C THR A 41 6.55 15.50 -2.54
N PHE A 42 6.78 15.18 -1.27
CA PHE A 42 7.36 13.91 -0.84
C PHE A 42 6.32 12.89 -0.34
N ALA A 43 5.20 13.35 0.20
CA ALA A 43 4.16 12.52 0.80
C ALA A 43 2.74 12.93 0.35
N PRO A 44 2.47 13.01 -0.97
CA PRO A 44 1.16 13.43 -1.49
C PRO A 44 0.04 12.45 -1.11
N ASP A 45 0.38 11.19 -0.83
CA ASP A 45 -0.55 10.17 -0.38
C ASP A 45 -0.13 9.60 0.99
N LYS A 46 -0.89 9.95 2.02
CA LYS A 46 -0.66 9.48 3.40
C LYS A 46 -0.76 7.96 3.58
N ARG A 47 -1.31 7.25 2.61
CA ARG A 47 -1.42 5.77 2.64
C ARG A 47 -0.09 5.09 2.29
N THR A 48 0.82 5.81 1.63
CA THR A 48 2.11 5.26 1.16
C THR A 48 3.32 5.94 1.77
N ALA A 49 3.14 7.14 2.33
CA ALA A 49 4.20 7.93 2.94
C ALA A 49 3.69 8.65 4.18
N LEU A 50 4.45 8.58 5.25
CA LEU A 50 4.15 9.28 6.50
C LEU A 50 4.99 10.55 6.59
N PHE A 51 4.33 11.71 6.65
CA PHE A 51 4.93 13.01 6.91
C PHE A 51 4.01 13.82 7.79
N ASN A 52 4.16 13.66 9.09
CA ASN A 52 3.34 14.24 10.14
C ASN A 52 4.21 15.17 10.99
N ILE A 53 4.38 16.41 10.52
CA ILE A 53 5.25 17.39 11.14
C ILE A 53 4.40 18.54 11.68
N ASP A 54 4.54 18.83 12.97
CA ASP A 54 3.97 19.96 13.65
C ASP A 54 5.05 20.93 14.14
N VAL A 55 4.64 22.15 14.45
CA VAL A 55 5.53 23.21 14.92
C VAL A 55 5.15 23.66 16.32
N LEU A 56 6.05 23.48 17.28
CA LEU A 56 5.96 24.12 18.57
C LEU A 56 6.62 25.50 18.51
N ASP A 57 5.91 26.52 19.00
CA ASP A 57 6.38 27.89 19.08
C ASP A 57 6.75 28.21 20.55
N GLY A 58 8.04 28.19 20.87
CA GLY A 58 8.58 28.37 22.21
C GLY A 58 9.39 29.68 22.35
N PRO A 59 9.75 30.12 23.57
CA PRO A 59 10.49 31.34 23.80
C PRO A 59 11.81 31.44 23.02
N SER A 60 12.49 30.32 22.78
CA SER A 60 13.79 30.22 22.13
C SER A 60 13.75 30.03 20.61
N GLY A 61 12.57 29.90 20.00
CA GLY A 61 12.43 29.66 18.57
C GLY A 61 11.33 28.64 18.26
N PHE A 62 11.36 28.12 17.03
CA PHE A 62 10.48 27.06 16.59
C PHE A 62 11.12 25.69 16.84
N THR A 63 10.30 24.69 17.16
CA THR A 63 10.71 23.29 17.21
C THR A 63 9.81 22.47 16.29
N LEU A 64 10.41 21.74 15.35
CA LEU A 64 9.72 20.76 14.51
C LEU A 64 9.57 19.48 15.33
N ILE A 65 8.34 18.99 15.44
CA ILE A 65 8.03 17.73 16.13
C ILE A 65 7.19 16.85 15.23
N GLY A 66 7.08 15.58 15.59
CA GLY A 66 6.26 14.62 14.85
C GLY A 66 7.04 13.43 14.33
N GLU A 67 6.59 12.85 13.23
CA GLU A 67 7.22 11.63 12.69
C GLU A 67 7.13 11.54 11.17
N THR A 68 8.13 10.90 10.56
CA THR A 68 8.16 10.63 9.11
C THR A 68 8.95 9.36 8.81
N ASN A 69 8.58 8.66 7.73
CA ASN A 69 9.42 7.60 7.12
C ASN A 69 10.22 8.09 5.91
N LEU A 70 10.34 9.42 5.75
CA LEU A 70 10.97 10.07 4.61
C LEU A 70 12.12 10.99 5.08
N PRO A 71 13.31 10.46 5.42
CA PRO A 71 14.42 11.30 5.91
C PRO A 71 14.78 12.43 4.94
N ARG A 72 14.79 12.17 3.62
CA ARG A 72 15.08 13.20 2.61
C ARG A 72 14.09 14.37 2.60
N ALA A 73 12.86 14.17 3.04
CA ALA A 73 11.88 15.26 3.17
C ALA A 73 12.27 16.21 4.31
N ILE A 74 12.84 15.68 5.40
CA ILE A 74 13.36 16.49 6.50
C ILE A 74 14.59 17.27 6.06
N ASP A 75 15.55 16.63 5.39
CA ASP A 75 16.74 17.30 4.86
C ASP A 75 16.35 18.48 3.94
N SER A 76 15.35 18.25 3.06
CA SER A 76 14.83 19.28 2.16
C SER A 76 14.12 20.41 2.92
N LEU A 77 13.35 20.10 3.97
CA LEU A 77 12.69 21.11 4.80
C LEU A 77 13.74 21.97 5.52
N GLU A 78 14.74 21.39 6.15
CA GLU A 78 15.80 22.11 6.85
C GLU A 78 16.59 23.03 5.90
N ALA A 79 16.91 22.55 4.68
CA ALA A 79 17.58 23.36 3.67
C ALA A 79 16.75 24.62 3.29
N VAL A 80 15.46 24.44 3.01
CA VAL A 80 14.56 25.57 2.66
C VAL A 80 14.39 26.54 3.82
N LEU A 81 14.29 26.06 5.06
CA LEU A 81 14.19 26.91 6.25
C LEU A 81 15.47 27.73 6.45
N SER A 82 16.62 27.12 6.26
CA SER A 82 17.93 27.80 6.32
C SER A 82 18.05 28.91 5.27
N GLU A 83 17.66 28.64 4.02
CA GLU A 83 17.65 29.67 2.95
C GLU A 83 16.76 30.86 3.27
N LYS A 84 15.65 30.64 3.98
CA LYS A 84 14.70 31.67 4.40
C LYS A 84 15.08 32.35 5.73
N GLY A 85 16.20 31.96 6.34
CA GLY A 85 16.66 32.50 7.63
C GLY A 85 15.71 32.15 8.80
N ILE A 86 14.98 31.04 8.71
CA ILE A 86 14.11 30.53 9.77
C ILE A 86 14.89 29.50 10.57
N VAL A 87 15.10 29.78 11.86
CA VAL A 87 15.77 28.84 12.78
C VAL A 87 14.70 28.00 13.47
N ALA A 88 14.81 26.68 13.29
CA ALA A 88 13.98 25.70 13.99
C ALA A 88 14.86 24.56 14.52
N THR A 89 14.55 24.10 15.72
CA THR A 89 15.15 22.85 16.25
C THR A 89 14.39 21.67 15.67
N ASN A 90 15.11 20.66 15.21
CA ASN A 90 14.51 19.43 14.68
C ASN A 90 14.46 18.37 15.79
N GLU A 91 13.25 17.99 16.19
CA GLU A 91 12.93 16.89 17.11
C GLU A 91 11.94 15.90 16.45
N VAL A 92 11.99 15.79 15.11
CA VAL A 92 11.16 14.87 14.35
C VAL A 92 11.70 13.44 14.46
N ASN A 93 10.84 12.51 14.81
CA ASN A 93 11.18 11.08 14.81
C ASN A 93 11.23 10.54 13.38
N VAL A 94 12.41 10.14 12.94
CA VAL A 94 12.57 9.46 11.63
C VAL A 94 12.38 7.96 11.84
N LEU A 95 11.41 7.39 11.14
CA LEU A 95 11.11 5.97 11.20
C LEU A 95 12.03 5.15 10.25
N PRO A 96 12.39 3.90 10.61
CA PRO A 96 11.90 3.10 11.73
C PRO A 96 12.32 3.61 13.11
N ALA A 97 11.41 3.48 14.11
CA ALA A 97 11.65 3.95 15.47
C ALA A 97 12.68 3.09 16.23
N ASP A 98 13.47 3.73 17.09
CA ASP A 98 14.54 3.06 17.87
C ASP A 98 14.00 1.97 18.80
N ASN A 99 12.75 2.09 19.28
CA ASN A 99 12.14 1.10 20.17
C ASN A 99 11.83 -0.26 19.52
N LEU A 100 12.11 -0.42 18.22
CA LEU A 100 12.08 -1.71 17.52
C LEU A 100 13.34 -2.55 17.75
N GLU A 101 14.37 -2.03 18.42
CA GLU A 101 15.60 -2.75 18.75
C GLU A 101 16.25 -3.45 17.54
N GLY A 102 16.17 -2.83 16.36
CA GLY A 102 16.68 -3.38 15.11
C GLY A 102 15.75 -4.35 14.38
N MET A 103 14.58 -4.69 14.95
CA MET A 103 13.56 -5.53 14.30
C MET A 103 12.72 -4.72 13.30
N THR A 104 13.38 -4.18 12.27
CA THR A 104 12.75 -3.28 11.28
C THR A 104 12.16 -4.03 10.07
N LYS A 105 12.18 -5.35 10.10
CA LYS A 105 11.61 -6.23 9.07
C LYS A 105 10.73 -7.30 9.72
N ALA A 106 9.74 -7.76 8.96
CA ALA A 106 8.91 -8.90 9.33
C ALA A 106 8.45 -9.65 8.09
N VAL A 107 7.94 -10.86 8.31
CA VAL A 107 7.27 -11.66 7.29
C VAL A 107 5.87 -11.99 7.78
N ILE A 108 4.87 -11.86 6.91
CA ILE A 108 3.49 -12.23 7.22
C ILE A 108 3.42 -13.73 7.54
N ASN A 109 2.83 -14.08 8.71
CA ASN A 109 2.92 -15.41 9.31
C ASN A 109 1.59 -16.21 9.26
N ILE A 110 0.52 -15.63 8.77
CA ILE A 110 -0.79 -16.25 8.59
C ILE A 110 -1.26 -16.11 7.15
N SER A 111 -2.20 -16.93 6.72
CA SER A 111 -2.66 -17.01 5.32
C SER A 111 -3.05 -15.66 4.72
N ALA A 112 -3.72 -14.80 5.49
CA ALA A 112 -4.04 -13.41 5.14
C ALA A 112 -4.07 -12.57 6.42
N ALA A 113 -3.09 -11.71 6.63
CA ALA A 113 -3.05 -10.79 7.74
C ALA A 113 -3.93 -9.58 7.47
N ASN A 114 -4.79 -9.22 8.41
CA ASN A 114 -5.62 -8.03 8.35
C ASN A 114 -4.80 -6.80 8.74
N LEU A 115 -4.65 -5.88 7.82
CA LEU A 115 -3.93 -4.63 8.01
C LEU A 115 -4.93 -3.48 8.17
N ARG A 116 -4.86 -2.78 9.30
CA ARG A 116 -5.89 -1.83 9.73
C ARG A 116 -5.43 -0.38 9.68
N SER A 117 -6.39 0.53 9.57
CA SER A 117 -6.14 1.98 9.54
C SER A 117 -5.62 2.54 10.89
N ASN A 118 -5.86 1.84 12.00
CA ASN A 118 -5.44 2.21 13.34
C ASN A 118 -5.09 0.96 14.17
N PRO A 119 -4.28 1.07 15.24
CA PRO A 119 -3.81 -0.05 16.05
C PRO A 119 -4.89 -0.61 16.99
N LYS A 120 -5.97 -1.11 16.43
CA LYS A 120 -7.08 -1.77 17.16
C LYS A 120 -7.92 -2.68 16.25
N HIS A 121 -8.45 -3.77 16.80
CA HIS A 121 -9.25 -4.75 16.05
C HIS A 121 -10.54 -4.19 15.44
N SER A 122 -11.13 -3.17 16.05
CA SER A 122 -12.35 -2.50 15.54
C SER A 122 -12.08 -1.42 14.49
N ALA A 123 -10.82 -1.15 14.16
CA ALA A 123 -10.50 -0.20 13.10
C ALA A 123 -10.85 -0.77 11.71
N GLU A 124 -11.02 0.13 10.76
CA GLU A 124 -11.26 -0.20 9.36
C GLU A 124 -10.16 -1.13 8.82
N LEU A 125 -10.56 -2.18 8.10
CA LEU A 125 -9.64 -2.98 7.30
C LEU A 125 -9.16 -2.14 6.12
N ALA A 126 -7.90 -1.78 6.11
CA ALA A 126 -7.30 -0.96 5.06
C ALA A 126 -6.83 -1.81 3.87
N THR A 127 -6.18 -2.93 4.17
CA THR A 127 -5.71 -3.91 3.20
C THR A 127 -5.44 -5.26 3.89
N GLN A 128 -5.04 -6.26 3.12
CA GLN A 128 -4.49 -7.52 3.63
C GLN A 128 -3.11 -7.77 3.00
N ALA A 129 -2.32 -8.63 3.66
CA ALA A 129 -1.10 -9.17 3.08
C ALA A 129 -1.09 -10.70 3.28
N THR A 130 -0.70 -11.42 2.23
CA THR A 130 -0.67 -12.89 2.23
C THR A 130 0.59 -13.44 2.89
N LEU A 131 0.50 -14.66 3.39
CA LEU A 131 1.58 -15.42 4.03
C LEU A 131 2.88 -15.36 3.22
N GLY A 132 3.98 -15.07 3.90
CA GLY A 132 5.30 -14.96 3.30
C GLY A 132 5.66 -13.59 2.71
N THR A 133 4.71 -12.64 2.65
CA THR A 133 5.00 -11.26 2.25
C THR A 133 5.99 -10.62 3.22
N VAL A 134 7.11 -10.13 2.70
CA VAL A 134 8.09 -9.35 3.47
C VAL A 134 7.59 -7.92 3.62
N VAL A 135 7.66 -7.37 4.84
CA VAL A 135 7.21 -6.02 5.15
C VAL A 135 8.26 -5.24 5.94
N ASN A 136 8.28 -3.93 5.78
CA ASN A 136 9.03 -3.03 6.65
C ASN A 136 8.22 -2.79 7.93
N VAL A 137 8.88 -2.83 9.09
CA VAL A 137 8.28 -2.44 10.37
C VAL A 137 8.80 -1.06 10.73
N LEU A 138 7.89 -0.10 10.92
CA LEU A 138 8.23 1.30 11.11
C LEU A 138 8.18 1.73 12.57
N LYS A 139 7.17 1.27 13.32
CA LYS A 139 7.04 1.52 14.77
C LYS A 139 6.11 0.52 15.43
N LYS A 140 6.20 0.47 16.76
CA LYS A 140 5.30 -0.28 17.63
C LYS A 140 4.49 0.69 18.50
N GLU A 141 3.18 0.42 18.64
CA GLU A 141 2.27 1.12 19.54
C GLU A 141 1.38 0.11 20.25
N GLY A 142 1.54 0.00 21.58
CA GLY A 142 0.98 -1.13 22.33
C GLY A 142 1.50 -2.47 21.78
N ASP A 143 0.59 -3.35 21.39
CA ASP A 143 0.93 -4.64 20.77
C ASP A 143 0.91 -4.59 19.23
N TRP A 144 0.59 -3.44 18.62
CA TRP A 144 0.45 -3.28 17.18
C TRP A 144 1.72 -2.74 16.54
N TYR A 145 1.93 -3.13 15.28
CA TYR A 145 3.03 -2.67 14.46
C TYR A 145 2.53 -1.88 13.26
N LEU A 146 3.03 -0.66 13.05
CA LEU A 146 2.88 0.04 11.78
C LEU A 146 3.86 -0.55 10.79
N ILE A 147 3.35 -1.11 9.71
CA ILE A 147 4.15 -1.74 8.66
C ILE A 147 3.94 -1.06 7.31
N GLN A 148 4.90 -1.28 6.42
CA GLN A 148 4.79 -0.91 5.02
C GLN A 148 4.94 -2.15 4.15
N THR A 149 3.94 -2.40 3.32
CA THR A 149 3.90 -3.51 2.35
C THR A 149 4.76 -3.22 1.11
N PRO A 150 5.06 -4.21 0.22
CA PRO A 150 5.85 -4.00 -1.00
C PRO A 150 5.32 -2.90 -1.93
N ASP A 151 4.00 -2.73 -2.03
CA ASP A 151 3.33 -1.63 -2.74
C ASP A 151 3.34 -0.29 -1.96
N LYS A 152 4.20 -0.20 -0.93
CA LYS A 152 4.43 0.96 -0.05
C LYS A 152 3.24 1.32 0.84
N TYR A 153 2.18 0.53 0.89
CA TYR A 153 1.00 0.84 1.69
C TYR A 153 1.30 0.74 3.19
N LEU A 154 0.89 1.76 3.95
CA LEU A 154 1.09 1.88 5.39
C LEU A 154 -0.17 1.42 6.13
N ALA A 155 -0.05 0.45 7.03
CA ALA A 155 -1.15 0.00 7.85
C ALA A 155 -0.66 -0.70 9.13
N TRP A 156 -1.58 -0.91 10.07
CA TRP A 156 -1.30 -1.53 11.35
C TRP A 156 -1.64 -3.02 11.33
N VAL A 157 -0.75 -3.83 11.88
CA VAL A 157 -0.93 -5.27 12.03
C VAL A 157 -0.76 -5.66 13.51
N ASP A 158 -1.57 -6.63 13.97
CA ASP A 158 -1.39 -7.25 15.28
C ASP A 158 -0.22 -8.25 15.27
N PRO A 159 0.33 -8.62 16.45
CA PRO A 159 1.52 -9.49 16.53
C PRO A 159 1.28 -10.89 15.98
N GLY A 160 0.02 -11.38 15.94
CA GLY A 160 -0.31 -12.69 15.36
C GLY A 160 -0.19 -12.73 13.85
N GLY A 161 -0.22 -11.57 13.19
CA GLY A 161 -0.15 -11.47 11.73
C GLY A 161 1.26 -11.52 11.16
N ILE A 162 2.31 -11.28 11.96
CA ILE A 162 3.69 -11.16 11.50
C ILE A 162 4.67 -11.95 12.35
N GLN A 163 5.78 -12.36 11.74
CA GLN A 163 6.99 -12.79 12.42
C GLN A 163 8.05 -11.70 12.25
N LEU A 164 8.41 -11.02 13.35
CA LEU A 164 9.53 -10.08 13.35
C LEU A 164 10.83 -10.82 13.08
N MET A 165 11.74 -10.18 12.34
CA MET A 165 13.03 -10.76 11.97
C MET A 165 14.14 -9.71 12.10
N ASN A 166 15.26 -10.12 12.68
CA ASN A 166 16.49 -9.33 12.61
C ASN A 166 17.15 -9.42 11.22
N ASN A 167 18.22 -8.68 11.00
CA ASN A 167 18.89 -8.61 9.69
C ASN A 167 19.42 -9.97 9.19
N ALA A 168 19.87 -10.83 10.08
CA ALA A 168 20.37 -12.17 9.71
C ALA A 168 19.21 -13.10 9.31
N GLU A 169 18.12 -13.07 10.08
CA GLU A 169 16.93 -13.88 9.83
C GLU A 169 16.23 -13.48 8.53
N ILE A 170 16.06 -12.18 8.28
CA ILE A 170 15.44 -11.71 7.04
C ILE A 170 16.31 -12.00 5.82
N THR A 171 17.64 -11.91 5.95
CA THR A 171 18.56 -12.29 4.88
C THR A 171 18.45 -13.77 4.58
N ALA A 172 18.43 -14.63 5.61
CA ALA A 172 18.25 -16.07 5.46
C ALA A 172 16.88 -16.42 4.87
N TRP A 173 15.82 -15.70 5.26
CA TRP A 173 14.49 -15.87 4.66
C TRP A 173 14.52 -15.52 3.18
N LYS A 174 15.04 -14.35 2.82
CA LYS A 174 15.08 -13.87 1.43
C LYS A 174 15.90 -14.78 0.52
N SER A 175 17.07 -15.26 0.98
CA SER A 175 17.97 -16.13 0.19
C SER A 175 17.53 -17.58 0.08
N SER A 176 16.53 -18.03 0.86
CA SER A 176 16.06 -19.41 0.79
C SER A 176 15.22 -19.66 -0.45
N GLU A 177 15.24 -20.90 -0.96
CA GLU A 177 14.30 -21.36 -1.97
C GLU A 177 12.86 -21.24 -1.47
N LYS A 178 11.94 -20.95 -2.38
CA LYS A 178 10.53 -20.68 -2.07
C LYS A 178 9.61 -21.50 -2.96
N ILE A 179 8.41 -21.71 -2.47
CA ILE A 179 7.24 -22.06 -3.25
C ILE A 179 6.25 -20.90 -3.24
N ILE A 180 5.40 -20.85 -4.27
CA ILE A 180 4.19 -20.04 -4.30
C ILE A 180 2.97 -20.95 -4.35
N TYR A 181 1.98 -20.68 -3.53
CA TYR A 181 0.69 -21.36 -3.56
C TYR A 181 -0.20 -20.74 -4.64
N THR A 182 -0.68 -21.56 -5.58
CA THR A 182 -1.39 -21.09 -6.79
C THR A 182 -2.89 -21.37 -6.78
N ASN A 183 -3.36 -22.33 -5.99
CA ASN A 183 -4.79 -22.56 -5.85
C ASN A 183 -5.46 -21.46 -5.04
N THR A 184 -6.75 -21.22 -5.31
CA THR A 184 -7.54 -20.16 -4.63
C THR A 184 -7.51 -20.30 -3.12
N TYR A 185 -7.69 -21.53 -2.61
CA TYR A 185 -7.72 -21.83 -1.16
C TYR A 185 -7.35 -23.29 -0.91
N GLY A 186 -6.66 -23.54 0.18
CA GLY A 186 -6.31 -24.88 0.63
C GLY A 186 -5.68 -24.91 2.02
N HIS A 187 -4.87 -25.92 2.30
CA HIS A 187 -4.30 -26.17 3.62
C HIS A 187 -2.87 -26.73 3.53
N ALA A 188 -2.07 -26.43 4.54
CA ALA A 188 -0.83 -27.12 4.82
C ALA A 188 -1.04 -28.14 5.94
N PHE A 189 -0.44 -29.32 5.81
CA PHE A 189 -0.66 -30.46 6.69
C PHE A 189 0.63 -30.88 7.42
N SER A 190 0.48 -31.53 8.58
CA SER A 190 1.62 -32.03 9.36
C SER A 190 2.34 -33.22 8.71
N SER A 191 1.67 -33.92 7.81
CA SER A 191 2.19 -35.08 7.07
C SER A 191 1.61 -35.14 5.66
N ILE A 192 2.22 -35.94 4.82
CA ILE A 192 1.76 -36.18 3.43
C ILE A 192 0.37 -36.87 3.39
N ASP A 193 0.00 -37.60 4.44
CA ASP A 193 -1.32 -38.26 4.56
C ASP A 193 -2.44 -37.26 4.87
N ALA A 194 -2.15 -35.97 4.96
CA ALA A 194 -3.10 -34.86 5.17
C ALA A 194 -4.00 -35.02 6.42
N VAL A 195 -3.49 -35.63 7.49
CA VAL A 195 -4.30 -35.96 8.69
C VAL A 195 -4.58 -34.72 9.53
N ASN A 196 -3.54 -33.93 9.83
CA ASN A 196 -3.67 -32.77 10.72
C ASN A 196 -3.32 -31.48 9.97
N ARG A 197 -4.25 -30.51 9.94
CA ARG A 197 -4.02 -29.18 9.38
C ARG A 197 -3.13 -28.35 10.29
N ILE A 198 -2.08 -27.74 9.72
CA ILE A 198 -1.20 -26.79 10.41
C ILE A 198 -1.70 -25.36 10.17
N SER A 199 -2.13 -25.06 8.95
CA SER A 199 -2.68 -23.75 8.55
C SER A 199 -3.55 -23.88 7.33
N ASP A 200 -4.44 -22.93 7.12
CA ASP A 200 -5.01 -22.65 5.80
C ASP A 200 -4.02 -21.83 4.97
N ILE A 201 -4.19 -21.85 3.66
CA ILE A 201 -3.34 -21.14 2.69
C ILE A 201 -4.22 -20.55 1.58
N VAL A 202 -3.80 -19.42 1.03
CA VAL A 202 -4.48 -18.74 -0.07
C VAL A 202 -3.54 -18.51 -1.23
N ALA A 203 -4.07 -18.29 -2.44
CA ALA A 203 -3.28 -17.96 -3.61
C ALA A 203 -2.35 -16.76 -3.35
N GLY A 204 -1.12 -16.87 -3.84
CA GLY A 204 -0.09 -15.85 -3.63
C GLY A 204 0.66 -15.98 -2.29
N SER A 205 0.38 -16.99 -1.47
CA SER A 205 1.21 -17.31 -0.29
C SER A 205 2.56 -17.84 -0.74
N ILE A 206 3.64 -17.30 -0.13
CA ILE A 206 5.03 -17.65 -0.48
C ILE A 206 5.72 -18.23 0.76
N LEU A 207 6.23 -19.44 0.66
CA LEU A 207 6.77 -20.19 1.78
C LEU A 207 8.16 -20.73 1.47
N LYS A 208 8.98 -20.88 2.52
CA LYS A 208 10.31 -21.46 2.38
C LYS A 208 10.20 -22.94 2.03
N LEU A 209 10.86 -23.34 0.94
CA LEU A 209 11.03 -24.73 0.56
C LEU A 209 12.15 -25.34 1.43
N VAL A 210 11.88 -26.46 2.08
CA VAL A 210 12.86 -27.19 2.91
C VAL A 210 13.08 -28.62 2.40
N GLY A 211 12.32 -29.08 1.44
CA GLY A 211 12.47 -30.35 0.76
C GLY A 211 11.24 -30.68 -0.08
N SER A 212 11.29 -31.75 -0.86
CA SER A 212 10.15 -32.26 -1.64
C SER A 212 10.28 -33.75 -1.85
N ASP A 213 9.15 -34.43 -2.03
CA ASP A 213 9.04 -35.78 -2.59
C ASP A 213 8.39 -35.73 -4.00
N GLU A 214 7.87 -36.85 -4.49
CA GLU A 214 7.25 -36.92 -5.80
C GLU A 214 5.98 -36.06 -5.90
N SER A 215 5.20 -35.96 -4.82
CA SER A 215 3.85 -35.37 -4.80
C SER A 215 3.70 -34.14 -3.92
N HIS A 216 4.63 -33.88 -2.99
CA HIS A 216 4.50 -32.80 -2.01
C HIS A 216 5.77 -31.94 -1.89
N PHE A 217 5.57 -30.68 -1.59
CA PHE A 217 6.60 -29.79 -1.02
C PHE A 217 6.56 -29.87 0.49
N LYS A 218 7.72 -30.02 1.13
CA LYS A 218 7.92 -29.77 2.53
C LYS A 218 8.33 -28.30 2.71
N ILE A 219 7.55 -27.54 3.49
CA ILE A 219 7.72 -26.08 3.63
C ILE A 219 7.96 -25.70 5.09
N ALA A 220 8.54 -24.50 5.28
CA ALA A 220 8.61 -23.86 6.57
C ALA A 220 7.90 -22.50 6.55
N PHE A 221 7.13 -22.24 7.60
CA PHE A 221 6.52 -20.94 7.88
C PHE A 221 7.55 -19.96 8.43
N PRO A 222 7.26 -18.65 8.44
CA PRO A 222 8.17 -17.65 9.02
C PRO A 222 8.53 -17.89 10.48
N ASP A 223 7.63 -18.48 11.28
CA ASP A 223 7.83 -18.83 12.69
C ASP A 223 8.51 -20.19 12.92
N GLY A 224 8.92 -20.87 11.85
CA GLY A 224 9.64 -22.15 11.91
C GLY A 224 8.75 -23.40 11.92
N ARG A 225 7.42 -23.28 12.02
CA ARG A 225 6.53 -24.44 11.81
C ARG A 225 6.81 -25.06 10.46
N GLN A 226 6.73 -26.36 10.35
CA GLN A 226 6.87 -27.09 9.09
C GLN A 226 5.57 -27.78 8.70
N ALA A 227 5.34 -27.94 7.40
CA ALA A 227 4.17 -28.61 6.87
C ALA A 227 4.44 -29.13 5.45
N TYR A 228 3.44 -29.83 4.91
CA TYR A 228 3.42 -30.37 3.55
C TYR A 228 2.28 -29.74 2.75
N ILE A 229 2.55 -29.45 1.49
CA ILE A 229 1.60 -28.93 0.49
C ILE A 229 1.71 -29.76 -0.78
N SER A 230 0.59 -30.11 -1.40
CA SER A 230 0.58 -30.84 -2.68
C SER A 230 1.24 -30.01 -3.78
N LYS A 231 2.00 -30.66 -4.65
CA LYS A 231 2.57 -30.05 -5.88
C LYS A 231 1.51 -29.68 -6.91
N ASP A 232 0.31 -30.25 -6.82
CA ASP A 232 -0.83 -29.84 -7.66
C ASP A 232 -1.40 -28.46 -7.27
N GLU A 233 -1.06 -27.96 -6.07
CA GLU A 233 -1.58 -26.70 -5.54
C GLU A 233 -0.54 -25.58 -5.45
N ALA A 234 0.73 -25.90 -5.66
CA ALA A 234 1.83 -24.96 -5.52
C ALA A 234 2.95 -25.24 -6.53
N GLN A 235 3.79 -24.25 -6.76
CA GLN A 235 4.96 -24.36 -7.64
C GLN A 235 6.20 -23.80 -6.93
N GLU A 236 7.39 -24.23 -7.35
CA GLU A 236 8.62 -23.53 -7.01
C GLU A 236 8.55 -22.09 -7.53
N TYR A 237 8.89 -21.13 -6.69
CA TYR A 237 8.67 -19.70 -6.96
C TYR A 237 9.39 -19.25 -8.25
N GLU A 238 10.64 -19.68 -8.47
CA GLU A 238 11.40 -19.32 -9.67
C GLU A 238 10.81 -19.96 -10.93
N THR A 239 10.32 -21.19 -10.83
CA THR A 239 9.62 -21.87 -11.93
C THR A 239 8.34 -21.14 -12.30
N TRP A 240 7.54 -20.77 -11.27
CA TRP A 240 6.34 -19.97 -11.47
C TRP A 240 6.68 -18.63 -12.13
N LEU A 241 7.66 -17.90 -11.60
CA LEU A 241 8.02 -16.59 -12.10
C LEU A 241 8.51 -16.63 -13.56
N SER A 242 9.28 -17.65 -13.92
CA SER A 242 9.77 -17.85 -15.29
C SER A 242 8.69 -18.34 -16.27
N SER A 243 7.59 -18.92 -15.77
CA SER A 243 6.46 -19.40 -16.58
C SER A 243 5.40 -18.33 -16.88
N LEU A 244 5.52 -17.13 -16.29
CA LEU A 244 4.56 -16.05 -16.51
C LEU A 244 4.71 -15.46 -17.92
N ASP A 245 3.61 -15.36 -18.65
CA ASP A 245 3.60 -14.85 -20.01
C ASP A 245 3.12 -13.39 -20.15
N TYR A 246 2.73 -12.76 -19.04
CA TYR A 246 2.30 -11.35 -18.95
C TYR A 246 1.30 -10.93 -20.05
N THR A 247 0.36 -11.79 -20.38
CA THR A 247 -0.65 -11.53 -21.41
C THR A 247 -1.99 -11.11 -20.83
N ALA A 248 -2.79 -10.47 -21.65
CA ALA A 248 -4.18 -10.17 -21.31
C ALA A 248 -5.00 -11.44 -21.04
N ASN A 249 -4.70 -12.54 -21.76
CA ASN A 249 -5.40 -13.80 -21.56
C ASN A 249 -5.10 -14.41 -20.19
N SER A 250 -3.83 -14.40 -19.74
CA SER A 250 -3.47 -14.90 -18.41
C SER A 250 -4.14 -14.11 -17.28
N LEU A 251 -4.21 -12.77 -17.42
CA LEU A 251 -4.98 -11.92 -16.48
C LEU A 251 -6.46 -12.35 -16.43
N ILE A 252 -7.09 -12.58 -17.58
CA ILE A 252 -8.51 -12.98 -17.65
C ILE A 252 -8.72 -14.37 -17.06
N GLU A 253 -7.88 -15.34 -17.35
CA GLU A 253 -7.96 -16.68 -16.79
C GLU A 253 -7.83 -16.63 -15.27
N THR A 254 -6.81 -15.96 -14.75
CA THR A 254 -6.64 -15.74 -13.31
C THR A 254 -7.86 -15.04 -12.70
N SER A 255 -8.42 -14.03 -13.37
CA SER A 255 -9.58 -13.30 -12.87
C SER A 255 -10.80 -14.19 -12.67
N LYS A 256 -11.02 -15.13 -13.58
CA LYS A 256 -12.15 -16.07 -13.53
C LYS A 256 -12.02 -17.12 -12.43
N THR A 257 -10.82 -17.45 -11.97
CA THR A 257 -10.64 -18.38 -10.83
C THR A 257 -11.24 -17.82 -9.54
N LEU A 258 -11.43 -16.52 -9.46
CA LEU A 258 -12.00 -15.82 -8.29
C LEU A 258 -13.51 -15.55 -8.42
N MET A 259 -14.19 -16.05 -9.45
CA MET A 259 -15.64 -15.86 -9.63
C MET A 259 -16.42 -16.26 -8.37
N GLY A 260 -17.33 -15.39 -7.92
CA GLY A 260 -18.17 -15.62 -6.74
C GLY A 260 -17.48 -15.36 -5.40
N VAL A 261 -16.19 -15.02 -5.36
CA VAL A 261 -15.53 -14.61 -4.11
C VAL A 261 -16.27 -13.39 -3.53
N PRO A 262 -16.65 -13.41 -2.23
CA PRO A 262 -17.42 -12.32 -1.61
C PRO A 262 -16.65 -11.00 -1.62
N TYR A 263 -17.41 -9.90 -1.75
CA TYR A 263 -16.87 -8.56 -1.52
C TYR A 263 -16.50 -8.39 -0.04
N LEU A 264 -15.26 -7.98 0.21
CA LEU A 264 -14.78 -7.63 1.53
C LEU A 264 -14.08 -6.26 1.43
N TRP A 265 -14.65 -5.23 2.07
CA TRP A 265 -13.97 -3.93 2.15
C TRP A 265 -12.56 -4.07 2.73
N GLY A 266 -11.55 -3.56 2.04
CA GLY A 266 -10.13 -3.73 2.41
C GLY A 266 -9.52 -5.08 2.06
N GLY A 267 -10.29 -6.02 1.52
CA GLY A 267 -9.82 -7.37 1.17
C GLY A 267 -8.90 -7.38 -0.05
N THR A 268 -7.80 -8.13 0.05
CA THR A 268 -6.82 -8.39 -1.02
C THR A 268 -6.33 -9.84 -0.99
N SER A 269 -7.19 -10.74 -0.60
CA SER A 269 -6.90 -12.19 -0.61
C SER A 269 -8.10 -12.96 -1.15
N THR A 270 -7.88 -14.20 -1.54
CA THR A 270 -8.95 -15.07 -2.07
C THR A 270 -10.02 -15.44 -1.03
N LYS A 271 -9.88 -14.99 0.23
CA LYS A 271 -10.94 -15.07 1.26
C LYS A 271 -12.01 -14.01 1.14
N GLY A 272 -11.73 -12.93 0.41
CA GLY A 272 -12.60 -11.81 0.14
C GLY A 272 -11.80 -10.66 -0.44
N VAL A 273 -12.36 -9.97 -1.42
CA VAL A 273 -11.69 -8.86 -2.13
C VAL A 273 -12.63 -7.67 -2.26
N ASP A 274 -12.10 -6.45 -2.14
CA ASP A 274 -12.79 -5.28 -2.69
C ASP A 274 -12.44 -5.10 -4.18
N CYS A 275 -12.94 -4.05 -4.81
CA CYS A 275 -12.76 -3.85 -6.25
C CYS A 275 -11.29 -3.72 -6.66
N SER A 276 -10.51 -2.91 -5.95
CA SER A 276 -9.09 -2.69 -6.25
C SER A 276 -8.19 -3.78 -5.67
N GLY A 277 -8.57 -4.42 -4.57
CA GLY A 277 -7.91 -5.61 -4.05
C GLY A 277 -8.05 -6.81 -4.99
N TYR A 278 -9.18 -6.92 -5.67
CA TYR A 278 -9.39 -7.91 -6.72
C TYR A 278 -8.43 -7.70 -7.90
N THR A 279 -8.38 -6.50 -8.49
CA THR A 279 -7.44 -6.20 -9.57
C THR A 279 -6.00 -6.39 -9.12
N LYS A 280 -5.63 -5.93 -7.91
CA LYS A 280 -4.30 -6.13 -7.34
C LYS A 280 -3.94 -7.61 -7.20
N THR A 281 -4.85 -8.45 -6.72
CA THR A 281 -4.64 -9.90 -6.59
C THR A 281 -4.40 -10.56 -7.94
N ILE A 282 -5.20 -10.22 -8.96
CA ILE A 282 -5.03 -10.75 -10.31
C ILE A 282 -3.65 -10.38 -10.88
N TYR A 283 -3.28 -9.11 -10.80
CA TYR A 283 -1.99 -8.65 -11.30
C TYR A 283 -0.83 -9.29 -10.56
N PHE A 284 -0.92 -9.43 -9.23
CA PHE A 284 0.11 -10.11 -8.43
C PHE A 284 0.30 -11.57 -8.84
N LEU A 285 -0.77 -12.32 -9.03
CA LEU A 285 -0.72 -13.71 -9.48
C LEU A 285 -0.22 -13.86 -10.93
N ASN A 286 -0.12 -12.76 -11.68
CA ASN A 286 0.53 -12.64 -12.97
C ASN A 286 1.87 -11.89 -12.91
N GLY A 287 2.48 -11.80 -11.72
CA GLY A 287 3.84 -11.28 -11.54
C GLY A 287 3.98 -9.77 -11.53
N MET A 288 2.92 -9.02 -11.29
CA MET A 288 2.95 -7.56 -11.21
C MET A 288 2.33 -7.05 -9.92
N VAL A 289 3.07 -6.23 -9.15
CA VAL A 289 2.51 -5.49 -8.02
C VAL A 289 2.02 -4.14 -8.51
N ILE A 290 0.73 -3.85 -8.28
CA ILE A 290 0.09 -2.59 -8.62
C ILE A 290 -0.38 -1.87 -7.33
N PRO A 291 -0.67 -0.56 -7.37
CA PRO A 291 -1.14 0.18 -6.20
C PRO A 291 -2.39 -0.43 -5.56
N ARG A 292 -2.56 -0.21 -4.25
CA ARG A 292 -3.64 -0.82 -3.45
C ARG A 292 -5.03 -0.33 -3.82
N ASP A 293 -5.23 0.96 -3.87
CA ASP A 293 -6.56 1.54 -3.98
C ASP A 293 -6.91 1.94 -5.41
N ALA A 294 -8.19 1.87 -5.79
CA ALA A 294 -8.65 2.31 -7.11
C ALA A 294 -8.26 3.76 -7.42
N SER A 295 -8.28 4.63 -6.38
CA SER A 295 -7.84 6.03 -6.49
C SER A 295 -6.32 6.20 -6.67
N GLN A 296 -5.54 5.16 -6.50
CA GLN A 296 -4.11 5.11 -6.80
C GLN A 296 -3.88 4.42 -8.16
N GLN A 297 -4.57 3.29 -8.41
CA GLN A 297 -4.48 2.54 -9.66
C GLN A 297 -4.83 3.39 -10.89
N VAL A 298 -5.75 4.36 -10.75
CA VAL A 298 -6.15 5.26 -11.83
C VAL A 298 -5.03 6.16 -12.34
N HIS A 299 -3.93 6.28 -11.61
CA HIS A 299 -2.75 7.06 -11.97
C HIS A 299 -1.62 6.20 -12.55
N ALA A 300 -1.78 4.87 -12.56
CA ALA A 300 -0.80 3.94 -13.11
C ALA A 300 -1.07 3.63 -14.59
N GLY A 301 0.01 3.36 -15.35
CA GLY A 301 -0.04 3.03 -16.75
C GLY A 301 -0.40 4.21 -17.66
N LYS A 302 -1.01 3.92 -18.81
CA LYS A 302 -1.38 4.96 -19.78
C LYS A 302 -2.89 5.11 -19.94
N PRO A 303 -3.40 6.33 -20.18
CA PRO A 303 -4.81 6.57 -20.46
C PRO A 303 -5.23 5.99 -21.82
N VAL A 304 -6.41 5.34 -21.86
CA VAL A 304 -6.98 4.71 -23.04
C VAL A 304 -8.26 5.42 -23.49
N ASP A 305 -9.21 5.60 -22.57
CA ASP A 305 -10.51 6.22 -22.82
C ASP A 305 -10.98 7.07 -21.64
N SER A 306 -11.72 8.13 -21.90
CA SER A 306 -12.35 9.01 -20.89
C SER A 306 -13.76 9.51 -21.29
N ILE A 307 -14.28 9.02 -22.40
CA ILE A 307 -15.55 9.49 -22.99
C ILE A 307 -16.61 8.38 -23.10
N ALA A 308 -16.32 7.19 -22.54
CA ALA A 308 -17.17 6.00 -22.60
C ALA A 308 -17.44 5.49 -24.03
N ASP A 309 -16.46 5.63 -24.92
CA ASP A 309 -16.50 5.03 -26.26
C ASP A 309 -16.26 3.51 -26.22
N PHE A 310 -15.40 3.07 -25.30
CA PHE A 310 -14.98 1.66 -25.09
C PHE A 310 -14.39 0.93 -26.32
N SER A 311 -14.40 1.54 -27.50
CA SER A 311 -13.94 0.91 -28.77
C SER A 311 -12.45 0.66 -28.80
N LYS A 312 -11.66 1.39 -28.00
CA LYS A 312 -10.19 1.30 -27.91
C LYS A 312 -9.70 0.38 -26.81
N LEU A 313 -10.61 -0.18 -26.00
CA LEU A 313 -10.26 -1.00 -24.86
C LEU A 313 -9.75 -2.37 -25.35
N GLU A 314 -8.67 -2.78 -24.73
CA GLU A 314 -8.12 -4.11 -24.87
C GLU A 314 -8.34 -4.93 -23.59
N LYS A 315 -8.35 -6.24 -23.72
CA LYS A 315 -8.45 -7.15 -22.58
C LYS A 315 -7.36 -6.85 -21.55
N GLY A 316 -7.72 -6.77 -20.28
CA GLY A 316 -6.82 -6.38 -19.19
C GLY A 316 -6.86 -4.91 -18.81
N ASP A 317 -7.40 -4.01 -19.65
CA ASP A 317 -7.54 -2.60 -19.29
C ASP A 317 -8.42 -2.41 -18.04
N LEU A 318 -8.07 -1.46 -17.18
CA LEU A 318 -8.81 -1.15 -15.96
C LEU A 318 -9.75 0.03 -16.17
N LEU A 319 -11.05 -0.20 -15.96
CA LEU A 319 -12.11 0.81 -16.00
C LEU A 319 -12.29 1.40 -14.60
N PHE A 320 -12.30 2.73 -14.51
CA PHE A 320 -12.49 3.45 -13.26
C PHE A 320 -13.83 4.19 -13.24
N PHE A 321 -14.50 4.08 -12.10
CA PHE A 321 -15.82 4.62 -11.89
C PHE A 321 -15.88 5.49 -10.64
N GLY A 322 -16.72 6.52 -10.64
CA GLY A 322 -16.83 7.40 -9.51
C GLY A 322 -17.62 8.67 -9.77
N ARG A 323 -17.26 9.74 -9.09
CA ARG A 323 -17.88 11.04 -9.26
C ARG A 323 -16.98 11.93 -10.08
N LYS A 324 -17.51 12.49 -11.17
CA LYS A 324 -16.80 13.50 -11.99
C LYS A 324 -16.53 14.77 -11.19
N ALA A 325 -15.47 15.48 -11.52
CA ALA A 325 -15.22 16.81 -10.98
C ALA A 325 -16.37 17.77 -11.35
N THR A 326 -16.63 18.72 -10.45
CA THR A 326 -17.50 19.87 -10.66
C THR A 326 -16.74 21.14 -10.28
N ASP A 327 -17.33 22.32 -10.49
CA ASP A 327 -16.70 23.60 -10.13
C ASP A 327 -16.33 23.68 -8.63
N SER A 328 -17.01 22.90 -7.77
CA SER A 328 -16.84 22.92 -6.31
C SER A 328 -16.27 21.63 -5.70
N THR A 329 -16.15 20.55 -6.47
CA THR A 329 -15.69 19.24 -5.95
C THR A 329 -14.71 18.58 -6.89
N ALA A 330 -13.59 18.08 -6.34
CA ALA A 330 -12.66 17.27 -7.11
C ALA A 330 -13.27 15.93 -7.56
N GLU A 331 -12.72 15.37 -8.62
CA GLU A 331 -13.02 14.01 -9.04
C GLU A 331 -12.75 13.02 -7.91
N LYS A 332 -13.59 12.01 -7.79
CA LYS A 332 -13.41 10.92 -6.81
C LYS A 332 -13.60 9.56 -7.45
N VAL A 333 -12.51 8.82 -7.64
CA VAL A 333 -12.54 7.41 -8.04
C VAL A 333 -12.97 6.57 -6.83
N VAL A 334 -13.93 5.66 -7.02
CA VAL A 334 -14.51 4.84 -5.93
C VAL A 334 -14.65 3.37 -6.30
N HIS A 335 -14.43 3.00 -7.58
CA HIS A 335 -14.57 1.64 -8.04
C HIS A 335 -13.68 1.37 -9.25
N VAL A 336 -13.30 0.11 -9.45
CA VAL A 336 -12.51 -0.36 -10.59
C VAL A 336 -13.00 -1.74 -11.02
N GLY A 337 -12.95 -2.00 -12.34
CA GLY A 337 -13.14 -3.31 -12.94
C GLY A 337 -12.14 -3.53 -14.06
N MET A 338 -11.95 -4.76 -14.49
CA MET A 338 -11.05 -5.13 -15.58
C MET A 338 -11.84 -5.51 -16.82
N TRP A 339 -11.50 -4.91 -17.97
CA TRP A 339 -12.10 -5.24 -19.26
C TRP A 339 -11.70 -6.64 -19.72
N ILE A 340 -12.68 -7.44 -20.12
CA ILE A 340 -12.46 -8.80 -20.59
C ILE A 340 -12.83 -9.03 -22.06
N GLY A 341 -13.20 -7.96 -22.80
CA GLY A 341 -13.68 -8.00 -24.18
C GLY A 341 -15.21 -8.10 -24.26
N ASP A 342 -15.73 -8.11 -25.48
CA ASP A 342 -17.14 -8.32 -25.79
C ASP A 342 -18.09 -7.40 -24.98
N LYS A 343 -17.71 -6.14 -24.81
CA LYS A 343 -18.41 -5.14 -24.00
C LYS A 343 -18.63 -5.54 -22.52
N GLN A 344 -17.76 -6.43 -22.00
CA GLN A 344 -17.83 -6.93 -20.63
C GLN A 344 -16.63 -6.54 -19.80
N PHE A 345 -16.86 -6.40 -18.51
CA PHE A 345 -15.80 -6.21 -17.50
C PHE A 345 -16.08 -7.09 -16.27
N ILE A 346 -15.01 -7.52 -15.63
CA ILE A 346 -15.07 -8.33 -14.42
C ILE A 346 -14.62 -7.46 -13.22
N HIS A 347 -15.35 -7.53 -12.12
CA HIS A 347 -15.10 -6.70 -10.95
C HIS A 347 -15.60 -7.37 -9.67
N SER A 348 -15.15 -6.89 -8.51
CA SER A 348 -15.74 -7.25 -7.22
C SER A 348 -16.77 -6.18 -6.81
N SER A 349 -18.04 -6.57 -6.81
CA SER A 349 -19.20 -5.78 -6.37
C SER A 349 -20.24 -6.75 -5.81
N GLU A 350 -20.48 -6.73 -4.48
CA GLU A 350 -21.16 -7.79 -3.71
C GLU A 350 -20.37 -9.11 -3.70
N MET A 351 -19.91 -9.57 -4.86
CA MET A 351 -19.00 -10.67 -5.12
C MET A 351 -18.24 -10.40 -6.44
N VAL A 352 -17.26 -11.19 -6.73
CA VAL A 352 -16.61 -11.17 -8.06
C VAL A 352 -17.59 -11.65 -9.10
N ARG A 353 -17.88 -10.79 -10.08
CA ARG A 353 -18.87 -11.04 -11.15
C ARG A 353 -18.50 -10.34 -12.45
N ILE A 354 -19.13 -10.77 -13.53
CA ILE A 354 -19.04 -10.13 -14.85
C ILE A 354 -20.25 -9.22 -15.06
N SER A 355 -19.99 -8.00 -15.47
CA SER A 355 -20.99 -7.00 -15.87
C SER A 355 -20.73 -6.53 -17.30
N SER A 356 -21.72 -5.88 -17.92
CA SER A 356 -21.63 -5.37 -19.28
C SER A 356 -21.82 -3.85 -19.34
N VAL A 357 -21.16 -3.23 -20.32
CA VAL A 357 -21.42 -1.83 -20.72
C VAL A 357 -22.47 -1.73 -21.82
N ASP A 358 -22.97 -2.86 -22.35
CA ASP A 358 -23.99 -2.94 -23.38
C ASP A 358 -25.39 -2.91 -22.76
N GLU A 359 -26.18 -1.91 -23.11
CA GLU A 359 -27.55 -1.72 -22.59
C GLU A 359 -28.50 -2.87 -22.94
N GLU A 360 -28.22 -3.60 -24.04
CA GLU A 360 -29.02 -4.76 -24.44
C GLU A 360 -28.64 -6.05 -23.72
N SER A 361 -27.54 -6.02 -22.94
CA SER A 361 -27.03 -7.22 -22.25
C SER A 361 -27.83 -7.46 -20.93
N PRO A 362 -28.18 -8.72 -20.62
CA PRO A 362 -28.90 -9.05 -19.38
C PRO A 362 -28.10 -8.74 -18.10
N ASN A 363 -26.78 -8.57 -18.19
CA ASN A 363 -25.90 -8.18 -17.09
C ASN A 363 -25.38 -6.74 -17.24
N TYR A 364 -26.13 -5.87 -17.92
CA TYR A 364 -25.82 -4.44 -18.04
C TYR A 364 -25.71 -3.77 -16.67
N ASP A 365 -24.61 -3.07 -16.45
CA ASP A 365 -24.37 -2.35 -15.19
C ASP A 365 -24.60 -0.84 -15.37
N ALA A 366 -25.86 -0.45 -15.46
CA ALA A 366 -26.28 0.95 -15.62
C ALA A 366 -25.66 1.87 -14.53
N PHE A 367 -25.51 1.35 -13.31
CA PHE A 367 -24.96 2.14 -12.20
C PHE A 367 -23.48 2.49 -12.40
N ASN A 368 -22.65 1.52 -12.79
CA ASN A 368 -21.24 1.78 -13.04
C ASN A 368 -21.04 2.54 -14.37
N VAL A 369 -21.74 2.15 -15.44
CA VAL A 369 -21.66 2.87 -16.72
C VAL A 369 -22.00 4.35 -16.57
N GLY A 370 -23.07 4.67 -15.83
CA GLY A 370 -23.49 6.06 -15.59
C GLY A 370 -22.48 6.92 -14.80
N ARG A 371 -21.53 6.29 -14.11
CA ARG A 371 -20.48 6.95 -13.32
C ARG A 371 -19.07 6.65 -13.83
N TYR A 372 -18.94 6.21 -15.09
CA TYR A 372 -17.64 5.98 -15.72
C TYR A 372 -16.80 7.26 -15.77
N LEU A 373 -15.52 7.13 -15.44
CA LEU A 373 -14.55 8.23 -15.44
C LEU A 373 -13.53 8.08 -16.55
N ARG A 374 -12.80 6.97 -16.56
CA ARG A 374 -11.72 6.67 -17.53
C ARG A 374 -11.26 5.23 -17.47
N THR A 375 -10.45 4.87 -18.45
CA THR A 375 -9.75 3.59 -18.54
C THR A 375 -8.25 3.81 -18.58
N GLN A 376 -7.51 2.96 -17.87
CA GLN A 376 -6.05 2.90 -17.89
C GLN A 376 -5.59 1.51 -18.35
N ARG A 377 -4.52 1.49 -19.14
CA ARG A 377 -3.79 0.27 -19.50
C ARG A 377 -2.55 0.15 -18.65
N LEU A 378 -2.42 -0.93 -17.88
CA LEU A 378 -1.28 -1.19 -17.02
C LEU A 378 -0.37 -2.27 -17.62
N LEU A 379 -0.95 -3.19 -18.38
CA LEU A 379 -0.23 -4.31 -18.97
C LEU A 379 0.80 -3.82 -19.98
N ASN A 380 2.06 -4.27 -19.80
CA ASN A 380 3.22 -3.92 -20.65
C ASN A 380 3.57 -2.41 -20.66
N GLU A 381 3.15 -1.64 -19.66
CA GLU A 381 3.54 -0.24 -19.52
C GLU A 381 4.73 -0.09 -18.55
N ASP A 382 5.67 0.78 -18.89
CA ASP A 382 6.79 1.16 -18.02
C ASP A 382 6.35 2.36 -17.17
N ASP A 383 5.97 2.07 -15.93
CA ASP A 383 5.46 3.07 -14.98
C ASP A 383 6.05 2.79 -13.59
N PRO A 384 6.59 3.81 -12.89
CA PRO A 384 7.19 3.64 -11.56
C PRO A 384 6.21 3.16 -10.47
N LEU A 385 4.90 3.25 -10.72
CA LEU A 385 3.86 2.70 -9.84
C LEU A 385 3.64 1.19 -10.03
N LEU A 386 4.19 0.61 -11.09
CA LEU A 386 4.08 -0.80 -11.43
C LEU A 386 5.40 -1.51 -11.13
N GLN A 387 5.35 -2.62 -10.38
CA GLN A 387 6.54 -3.40 -10.07
C GLN A 387 6.42 -4.78 -10.72
N ASN A 388 7.25 -5.03 -11.72
CA ASN A 388 7.36 -6.34 -12.36
C ASN A 388 8.25 -7.25 -11.50
N LEU A 389 7.70 -8.36 -11.01
CA LEU A 389 8.41 -9.30 -10.13
C LEU A 389 9.56 -10.05 -10.81
N THR A 390 9.58 -10.12 -12.15
CA THR A 390 10.72 -10.72 -12.88
C THR A 390 11.94 -9.81 -12.91
N ILE A 391 11.74 -8.49 -12.72
CA ILE A 391 12.81 -7.48 -12.75
C ILE A 391 13.16 -7.07 -11.32
N ASN A 392 12.14 -6.76 -10.51
CA ASN A 392 12.27 -6.31 -9.13
C ASN A 392 11.65 -7.35 -8.21
N GLN A 393 12.47 -8.16 -7.55
CA GLN A 393 12.02 -9.22 -6.66
C GLN A 393 12.01 -8.72 -5.20
N PRO A 394 10.94 -8.06 -4.69
CA PRO A 394 10.91 -7.55 -3.32
C PRO A 394 11.03 -8.66 -2.25
N ILE A 395 10.98 -9.90 -2.67
CA ILE A 395 11.19 -11.09 -1.83
C ILE A 395 12.68 -11.42 -1.70
N LYS A 396 13.51 -11.00 -2.67
CA LYS A 396 14.97 -11.24 -2.68
C LYS A 396 15.78 -9.96 -2.44
N ASP A 397 15.24 -8.79 -2.75
CA ASP A 397 15.83 -7.48 -2.48
C ASP A 397 15.45 -6.97 -1.08
#